data_779395c9abf0bed2be5af5a9f1408ae6
#
_entry.id   779395c9abf0bed2be5af5a9f1408ae6
#
_cell.length_a   1.000
_cell.length_b   1.000
_cell.length_c   1.000
_cell.angle_alpha   90.00
_cell.angle_beta   90.00
_cell.angle_gamma   90.00
#
_symmetry.space_group_name_H-M   'P 1'
#
loop_
_entity.id
_entity.type
_entity.pdbx_description
1 polymer ?
#
loop_
_entity_poly.entity_id
_entity_poly.type
_entity_poly.pdbx_seq_one_letter_code
_entity_poly.pdbx_strand_id
1 'polypeptide(L)'
;MKETRSLINSLLACGITFAMVSTLAAQTVDQGTAKVVRLEGKARYKTASNDWQPLKVGDNVRPGTIIQTAAKAHVDFALGAGSGSMPILASNMGPAASAPSTGSSYQPSSEQNIVRMWENTLLSIDKLTITQTGADEVSETQLDLKAGHIFGMVKKMSAASKYEIKIPNGVAGIRGTSYDILAEGVIKVLSGSVVLAYSGPNGTVLTQVIMGGQMFDARTGVLTQMSGGDMQELSDLVRALPVGFPMGPMWITPDKAFLILVSPH
;
A
#
# COMPACT_ATOMS: atom_id res chain seq x y z
N MET A 1 -81.65 12.41 45.50
CA MET A 1 -81.47 13.90 45.64
C MET A 1 -79.99 14.15 45.28
N LYS A 2 -79.82 15.01 44.26
CA LYS A 2 -78.63 15.80 43.94
C LYS A 2 -77.38 15.03 43.59
N GLU A 3 -77.06 14.88 42.25
CA GLU A 3 -76.38 15.87 41.41
C GLU A 3 -75.08 16.32 42.02
N THR A 4 -73.97 15.99 41.27
CA THR A 4 -73.23 17.02 40.55
C THR A 4 -72.10 16.32 39.81
N ARG A 5 -72.10 16.29 38.50
CA ARG A 5 -71.23 16.92 37.53
C ARG A 5 -69.83 17.27 38.00
N SER A 6 -68.82 16.69 37.45
CA SER A 6 -67.53 17.32 37.13
C SER A 6 -66.82 16.59 36.03
N LEU A 7 -67.04 17.04 34.84
CA LEU A 7 -66.10 17.66 33.93
C LEU A 7 -64.77 16.89 33.74
N ILE A 8 -64.83 16.16 32.70
CA ILE A 8 -63.88 15.98 31.60
C ILE A 8 -62.74 17.02 31.63
N ASN A 9 -61.54 16.55 31.83
CA ASN A 9 -60.39 17.18 31.21
C ASN A 9 -59.51 16.10 30.55
N SER A 10 -59.83 15.91 29.32
CA SER A 10 -59.04 15.20 28.33
C SER A 10 -57.78 16.03 28.07
N LEU A 11 -56.68 15.70 28.69
CA LEU A 11 -55.36 16.20 28.30
C LEU A 11 -54.76 15.19 27.37
N LEU A 12 -54.90 15.49 26.08
CA LEU A 12 -54.25 14.85 24.96
C LEU A 12 -52.75 15.16 25.06
N ALA A 13 -52.01 14.35 25.76
CA ALA A 13 -50.54 14.37 25.72
C ALA A 13 -50.08 13.74 24.42
N CYS A 14 -49.94 14.58 23.39
CA CYS A 14 -49.32 14.22 22.14
C CYS A 14 -47.78 14.05 22.42
N GLY A 15 -47.42 12.85 22.82
CA GLY A 15 -46.02 12.46 22.95
C GLY A 15 -45.39 12.28 21.57
N ILE A 16 -44.74 13.33 21.07
CA ILE A 16 -43.87 13.23 19.91
C ILE A 16 -42.65 12.45 20.35
N THR A 17 -42.66 11.14 20.16
CA THR A 17 -41.45 10.32 20.23
C THR A 17 -40.60 10.67 19.03
N PHE A 18 -39.63 11.55 19.24
CA PHE A 18 -38.57 11.84 18.29
C PHE A 18 -37.68 10.59 18.21
N ALA A 19 -37.99 9.69 17.29
CA ALA A 19 -37.13 8.55 16.93
C ALA A 19 -35.85 9.12 16.34
N MET A 20 -34.80 9.22 17.16
CA MET A 20 -33.45 9.42 16.64
C MET A 20 -33.08 8.19 15.83
N VAL A 21 -33.27 8.27 14.52
CA VAL A 21 -32.69 7.35 13.58
C VAL A 21 -31.20 7.65 13.55
N SER A 22 -30.45 6.94 14.40
CA SER A 22 -29.00 6.91 14.28
C SER A 22 -28.67 6.23 12.96
N THR A 23 -28.37 7.01 11.94
CA THR A 23 -27.78 6.49 10.71
C THR A 23 -26.42 5.91 11.07
N LEU A 24 -26.35 4.61 11.30
CA LEU A 24 -25.10 3.88 11.32
C LEU A 24 -24.50 4.07 9.91
N ALA A 25 -23.53 4.94 9.79
CA ALA A 25 -22.72 4.99 8.58
C ALA A 25 -22.01 3.63 8.47
N ALA A 26 -22.51 2.78 7.60
CA ALA A 26 -21.86 1.51 7.28
C ALA A 26 -20.49 1.84 6.71
N GLN A 27 -19.43 1.48 7.42
CA GLN A 27 -18.08 1.55 6.89
C GLN A 27 -17.98 0.53 5.75
N THR A 28 -17.81 1.01 4.54
CA THR A 28 -17.56 0.13 3.39
C THR A 28 -16.10 -0.30 3.43
N VAL A 29 -15.88 -1.60 3.60
CA VAL A 29 -14.57 -2.22 3.44
C VAL A 29 -14.43 -2.64 1.99
N ASP A 30 -13.59 -1.94 1.25
CA ASP A 30 -13.29 -2.28 -0.13
C ASP A 30 -12.11 -3.25 -0.20
N GLN A 31 -12.27 -4.29 -1.02
CA GLN A 31 -11.17 -5.20 -1.30
C GLN A 31 -10.19 -4.53 -2.26
N GLY A 32 -8.97 -4.30 -1.80
CA GLY A 32 -7.90 -3.80 -2.62
C GLY A 32 -7.38 -4.83 -3.63
N THR A 33 -6.57 -4.36 -4.56
CA THR A 33 -5.91 -5.18 -5.58
C THR A 33 -4.43 -4.82 -5.69
N ALA A 34 -3.62 -5.78 -6.14
CA ALA A 34 -2.24 -5.56 -6.55
C ALA A 34 -2.20 -5.51 -8.08
N LYS A 35 -1.96 -4.33 -8.64
CA LYS A 35 -1.85 -4.14 -10.08
C LYS A 35 -0.43 -4.39 -10.54
N VAL A 36 -0.24 -5.25 -11.54
CA VAL A 36 1.06 -5.46 -12.19
C VAL A 36 1.38 -4.23 -13.04
N VAL A 37 2.40 -3.47 -12.64
CA VAL A 37 2.80 -2.23 -13.32
C VAL A 37 4.05 -2.40 -14.18
N ARG A 38 4.86 -3.41 -13.87
CA ARG A 38 6.03 -3.82 -14.65
C ARG A 38 6.23 -5.32 -14.53
N LEU A 39 6.67 -5.94 -15.61
CA LEU A 39 7.09 -7.34 -15.64
C LEU A 39 8.27 -7.46 -16.59
N GLU A 40 9.40 -7.94 -16.09
CA GLU A 40 10.52 -8.38 -16.90
C GLU A 40 10.74 -9.87 -16.67
N GLY A 41 10.99 -10.61 -17.75
CA GLY A 41 11.08 -12.06 -17.70
C GLY A 41 9.71 -12.75 -17.62
N LYS A 42 9.62 -13.87 -16.89
CA LYS A 42 8.40 -14.67 -16.76
C LYS A 42 7.95 -14.77 -15.33
N ALA A 43 6.65 -14.58 -15.12
CA ALA A 43 6.00 -14.82 -13.84
C ALA A 43 4.66 -15.51 -14.06
N ARG A 44 4.19 -16.19 -13.02
CA ARG A 44 2.91 -16.88 -13.03
C ARG A 44 2.20 -16.69 -11.70
N TYR A 45 0.90 -16.85 -11.71
CA TYR A 45 0.09 -16.79 -10.51
C TYR A 45 -0.95 -17.90 -10.47
N LYS A 46 -1.44 -18.22 -9.28
CA LYS A 46 -2.59 -19.10 -9.06
C LYS A 46 -3.46 -18.58 -7.93
N THR A 47 -4.74 -18.80 -8.05
CA THR A 47 -5.72 -18.63 -6.98
C THR A 47 -6.07 -20.00 -6.39
N ALA A 48 -6.82 -20.06 -5.30
CA ALA A 48 -7.22 -21.32 -4.66
C ALA A 48 -7.98 -22.28 -5.60
N SER A 49 -8.66 -21.73 -6.62
CA SER A 49 -9.54 -22.48 -7.53
C SER A 49 -8.95 -22.73 -8.92
N ASN A 50 -7.76 -22.18 -9.24
CA ASN A 50 -7.22 -22.23 -10.59
C ASN A 50 -5.81 -22.82 -10.64
N ASP A 51 -5.46 -23.37 -11.79
CA ASP A 51 -4.10 -23.76 -12.15
C ASP A 51 -3.20 -22.52 -12.34
N TRP A 52 -1.90 -22.77 -12.43
CA TRP A 52 -0.92 -21.73 -12.71
C TRP A 52 -1.19 -21.04 -14.05
N GLN A 53 -1.35 -19.74 -14.02
CA GLN A 53 -1.56 -18.89 -15.19
C GLN A 53 -0.41 -17.90 -15.37
N PRO A 54 -0.04 -17.57 -16.62
CA PRO A 54 0.98 -16.54 -16.87
C PRO A 54 0.50 -15.17 -16.40
N LEU A 55 1.37 -14.46 -15.69
CA LEU A 55 1.13 -13.09 -15.26
C LEU A 55 1.47 -12.12 -16.38
N LYS A 56 0.72 -11.03 -16.51
CA LYS A 56 0.91 -9.97 -17.51
C LYS A 56 0.87 -8.59 -16.89
N VAL A 57 1.53 -7.63 -17.51
CA VAL A 57 1.40 -6.21 -17.14
C VAL A 57 -0.05 -5.77 -17.31
N GLY A 58 -0.57 -5.06 -16.31
CA GLY A 58 -1.96 -4.62 -16.26
C GLY A 58 -2.90 -5.56 -15.50
N ASP A 59 -2.49 -6.79 -15.22
CA ASP A 59 -3.29 -7.73 -14.41
C ASP A 59 -3.54 -7.15 -13.01
N ASN A 60 -4.76 -7.37 -12.51
CA ASN A 60 -5.13 -7.04 -11.14
C ASN A 60 -5.22 -8.32 -10.31
N VAL A 61 -4.28 -8.48 -9.41
CA VAL A 61 -4.19 -9.64 -8.52
C VAL A 61 -4.92 -9.34 -7.21
N ARG A 62 -5.75 -10.27 -6.76
CA ARG A 62 -6.58 -10.14 -5.55
C ARG A 62 -6.00 -10.92 -4.38
N PRO A 63 -6.40 -10.63 -3.13
CA PRO A 63 -6.09 -11.48 -1.99
C PRO A 63 -6.47 -12.95 -2.23
N GLY A 64 -5.68 -13.87 -1.65
CA GLY A 64 -5.77 -15.31 -1.91
C GLY A 64 -4.99 -15.80 -3.12
N THR A 65 -4.24 -14.92 -3.77
CA THR A 65 -3.40 -15.27 -4.93
C THR A 65 -1.95 -15.51 -4.51
N ILE A 66 -1.35 -16.56 -5.07
CA ILE A 66 0.07 -16.88 -4.96
C ILE A 66 0.74 -16.53 -6.29
N ILE A 67 1.86 -15.81 -6.23
CA ILE A 67 2.62 -15.33 -7.38
C ILE A 67 4.01 -15.94 -7.32
N GLN A 68 4.53 -16.35 -8.48
CA GLN A 68 5.88 -16.89 -8.61
C GLN A 68 6.59 -16.26 -9.80
N THR A 69 7.81 -15.76 -9.53
CA THR A 69 8.74 -15.28 -10.57
C THR A 69 9.73 -16.37 -10.96
N ALA A 70 10.11 -16.40 -12.23
CA ALA A 70 11.15 -17.29 -12.75
C ALA A 70 12.54 -16.68 -12.51
N ALA A 71 13.59 -17.42 -12.86
CA ALA A 71 14.96 -16.91 -12.91
C ALA A 71 15.06 -15.72 -13.88
N LYS A 72 15.86 -14.72 -13.53
CA LYS A 72 16.06 -13.47 -14.27
C LYS A 72 14.77 -12.68 -14.53
N ALA A 73 13.76 -12.87 -13.70
CA ALA A 73 12.50 -12.14 -13.78
C ALA A 73 12.33 -11.21 -12.59
N HIS A 74 11.64 -10.09 -12.80
CA HIS A 74 11.11 -9.29 -11.72
C HIS A 74 9.73 -8.72 -12.06
N VAL A 75 8.93 -8.46 -11.04
CA VAL A 75 7.58 -7.94 -11.16
C VAL A 75 7.38 -6.81 -10.17
N ASP A 76 6.87 -5.68 -10.64
CA ASP A 76 6.47 -4.56 -9.79
C ASP A 76 4.95 -4.53 -9.66
N PHE A 77 4.47 -4.47 -8.42
CA PHE A 77 3.06 -4.33 -8.08
C PHE A 77 2.79 -2.99 -7.43
N ALA A 78 1.75 -2.32 -7.87
CA ALA A 78 1.15 -1.21 -7.15
C ALA A 78 -0.01 -1.74 -6.31
N LEU A 79 0.09 -1.60 -4.98
CA LEU A 79 -0.93 -2.04 -4.03
C LEU A 79 -1.87 -0.88 -3.74
N GLY A 80 -3.19 -1.08 -3.89
CA GLY A 80 -4.14 -0.01 -3.68
C GLY A 80 -5.59 -0.44 -3.84
N ALA A 81 -6.49 0.55 -3.86
CA ALA A 81 -7.89 0.33 -4.16
C ALA A 81 -8.05 -0.32 -5.54
N GLY A 82 -8.90 -1.32 -5.64
CA GLY A 82 -9.31 -1.88 -6.92
C GLY A 82 -9.84 -0.77 -7.83
N SER A 83 -9.68 -0.93 -9.14
CA SER A 83 -10.02 0.06 -10.19
C SER A 83 -11.53 0.46 -10.21
N GLY A 84 -12.08 0.84 -9.09
CA GLY A 84 -13.51 1.16 -8.91
C GLY A 84 -13.82 2.61 -8.55
N SER A 85 -12.85 3.39 -8.12
CA SER A 85 -13.12 4.80 -7.81
C SER A 85 -11.91 5.68 -8.09
N MET A 86 -11.82 6.12 -9.33
CA MET A 86 -11.31 7.46 -9.55
C MET A 86 -12.37 8.41 -8.98
N PRO A 87 -12.09 9.26 -8.00
CA PRO A 87 -12.90 10.44 -7.81
C PRO A 87 -12.73 11.25 -9.10
N ILE A 88 -13.73 11.18 -9.97
CA ILE A 88 -13.90 12.16 -11.03
C ILE A 88 -14.17 13.46 -10.26
N LEU A 89 -13.14 14.25 -10.05
CA LEU A 89 -13.34 15.68 -9.86
C LEU A 89 -14.09 16.14 -11.12
N ALA A 90 -15.41 16.19 -11.00
CA ALA A 90 -16.25 16.85 -11.98
C ALA A 90 -15.87 18.33 -11.97
N SER A 91 -14.76 18.66 -12.62
CA SER A 91 -14.50 20.01 -13.06
C SER A 91 -15.57 20.31 -14.10
N ASN A 92 -16.42 21.27 -13.78
CA ASN A 92 -17.35 21.90 -14.72
C ASN A 92 -16.56 22.38 -15.94
N MET A 93 -16.41 21.51 -16.94
CA MET A 93 -16.01 21.88 -18.29
C MET A 93 -17.12 21.47 -19.23
N GLY A 94 -17.66 22.47 -19.90
CA GLY A 94 -18.73 22.36 -20.87
C GLY A 94 -18.45 21.37 -22.01
N PRO A 95 -19.42 21.15 -22.90
CA PRO A 95 -19.37 20.08 -23.89
C PRO A 95 -18.31 20.35 -24.94
N ALA A 96 -17.18 19.66 -24.86
CA ALA A 96 -16.17 19.65 -25.92
C ALA A 96 -15.77 18.21 -26.21
N ALA A 97 -16.19 17.80 -27.41
CA ALA A 97 -15.61 16.80 -28.30
C ALA A 97 -15.00 15.52 -27.67
N SER A 98 -15.72 14.42 -27.90
CA SER A 98 -15.25 13.05 -27.76
C SER A 98 -14.01 12.80 -28.63
N ALA A 99 -12.83 12.78 -27.99
CA ALA A 99 -11.65 12.16 -28.57
C ALA A 99 -11.63 10.67 -28.19
N PRO A 100 -11.31 9.74 -29.11
CA PRO A 100 -11.22 8.33 -28.79
C PRO A 100 -10.03 8.10 -27.83
N SER A 101 -10.31 7.60 -26.63
CA SER A 101 -9.31 7.23 -25.64
C SER A 101 -8.62 5.95 -26.09
N THR A 102 -7.58 6.07 -26.88
CA THR A 102 -6.66 4.99 -27.17
C THR A 102 -5.63 4.94 -26.04
N GLY A 103 -5.73 3.91 -25.21
CA GLY A 103 -4.68 3.57 -24.24
C GLY A 103 -4.81 4.30 -22.91
N SER A 104 -5.47 3.68 -21.96
CA SER A 104 -5.38 4.04 -20.55
C SER A 104 -3.95 3.79 -20.07
N SER A 105 -3.07 4.80 -20.20
CA SER A 105 -1.76 4.74 -19.55
C SER A 105 -1.98 4.82 -18.03
N TYR A 106 -1.58 3.76 -17.31
CA TYR A 106 -1.53 3.79 -15.87
C TYR A 106 -0.55 4.89 -15.44
N GLN A 107 -1.05 5.90 -14.76
CA GLN A 107 -0.22 6.85 -14.01
C GLN A 107 -0.28 6.44 -12.54
N PRO A 108 0.82 5.87 -12.00
CA PRO A 108 0.90 5.60 -10.57
C PRO A 108 0.77 6.91 -9.81
N SER A 109 -0.13 6.99 -8.84
CA SER A 109 -0.13 8.11 -7.92
C SER A 109 1.07 7.99 -6.99
N SER A 110 1.68 9.11 -6.59
CA SER A 110 2.78 9.17 -5.61
C SER A 110 2.41 8.60 -4.23
N GLU A 111 1.16 8.19 -4.07
CA GLU A 111 0.59 7.69 -2.81
C GLU A 111 0.42 6.18 -2.77
N GLN A 112 0.85 5.43 -3.78
CA GLN A 112 0.69 3.98 -3.81
C GLN A 112 1.88 3.26 -3.17
N ASN A 113 1.57 2.17 -2.46
CA ASN A 113 2.59 1.23 -2.00
C ASN A 113 3.06 0.40 -3.19
N ILE A 114 4.36 0.32 -3.39
CA ILE A 114 4.96 -0.47 -4.48
C ILE A 114 5.75 -1.63 -3.87
N VAL A 115 5.61 -2.80 -4.48
CA VAL A 115 6.39 -3.99 -4.14
C VAL A 115 7.00 -4.57 -5.41
N ARG A 116 8.32 -4.73 -5.42
CA ARG A 116 9.07 -5.48 -6.43
C ARG A 116 9.35 -6.87 -5.91
N MET A 117 8.96 -7.85 -6.67
CA MET A 117 9.40 -9.24 -6.50
C MET A 117 10.59 -9.50 -7.42
N TRP A 118 11.67 -9.98 -6.86
CA TRP A 118 12.84 -10.42 -7.63
C TRP A 118 12.67 -11.82 -8.20
N GLU A 119 13.69 -12.31 -8.88
CA GLU A 119 13.72 -13.66 -9.43
C GLU A 119 13.57 -14.75 -8.35
N ASN A 120 13.05 -15.90 -8.73
CA ASN A 120 12.88 -17.09 -7.87
C ASN A 120 12.09 -16.80 -6.58
N THR A 121 11.17 -15.85 -6.64
CA THR A 121 10.38 -15.42 -5.50
C THR A 121 8.98 -16.02 -5.53
N LEU A 122 8.51 -16.48 -4.37
CA LEU A 122 7.16 -16.97 -4.13
C LEU A 122 6.49 -16.11 -3.07
N LEU A 123 5.47 -15.37 -3.47
CA LEU A 123 4.75 -14.41 -2.63
C LEU A 123 3.25 -14.72 -2.67
N SER A 124 2.60 -14.74 -1.50
CA SER A 124 1.14 -14.75 -1.38
C SER A 124 0.64 -13.36 -0.97
N ILE A 125 -0.48 -12.95 -1.54
CA ILE A 125 -1.24 -11.78 -1.08
C ILE A 125 -2.36 -12.34 -0.18
N ASP A 126 -2.16 -12.30 1.13
CA ASP A 126 -3.11 -12.87 2.08
C ASP A 126 -4.28 -11.91 2.32
N LYS A 127 -3.98 -10.62 2.47
CA LYS A 127 -4.98 -9.58 2.73
C LYS A 127 -4.60 -8.27 2.06
N LEU A 128 -5.59 -7.61 1.50
CA LEU A 128 -5.47 -6.25 0.99
C LEU A 128 -6.87 -5.62 1.07
N THR A 129 -7.09 -4.77 2.07
CA THR A 129 -8.36 -4.09 2.30
C THR A 129 -8.13 -2.60 2.50
N ILE A 130 -9.10 -1.82 2.06
CA ILE A 130 -9.10 -0.37 2.21
C ILE A 130 -10.46 0.03 2.75
N THR A 131 -10.46 0.80 3.83
CA THR A 131 -11.67 1.31 4.47
C THR A 131 -11.60 2.82 4.51
N GLN A 132 -12.60 3.48 3.96
CA GLN A 132 -12.74 4.92 4.07
C GLN A 132 -13.42 5.23 5.41
N THR A 133 -12.75 5.97 6.28
CA THR A 133 -13.27 6.40 7.59
C THR A 133 -13.35 7.93 7.64
N GLY A 134 -14.35 8.49 6.95
CA GLY A 134 -14.47 9.95 6.84
C GLY A 134 -13.33 10.56 6.01
N ALA A 135 -12.46 11.34 6.66
CA ALA A 135 -11.31 11.98 6.01
C ALA A 135 -10.08 11.08 5.88
N ASP A 136 -10.04 9.97 6.62
CA ASP A 136 -8.88 9.08 6.67
C ASP A 136 -9.13 7.78 5.89
N GLU A 137 -8.08 7.29 5.25
CA GLU A 137 -8.01 5.96 4.65
C GLU A 137 -7.30 5.01 5.62
N VAL A 138 -7.94 3.93 5.99
CA VAL A 138 -7.35 2.84 6.76
C VAL A 138 -7.14 1.64 5.84
N SER A 139 -5.91 1.23 5.67
CA SER A 139 -5.55 0.07 4.84
C SER A 139 -4.96 -1.07 5.68
N GLU A 140 -5.29 -2.30 5.31
CA GLU A 140 -4.67 -3.48 5.88
C GLU A 140 -4.10 -4.34 4.75
N THR A 141 -2.78 -4.49 4.78
CA THR A 141 -2.02 -5.29 3.82
C THR A 141 -1.30 -6.42 4.55
N GLN A 142 -1.48 -7.65 4.10
CA GLN A 142 -0.71 -8.81 4.56
C GLN A 142 -0.16 -9.55 3.35
N LEU A 143 1.15 -9.64 3.28
CA LEU A 143 1.89 -10.41 2.29
C LEU A 143 2.57 -11.58 3.00
N ASP A 144 2.76 -12.70 2.30
CA ASP A 144 3.49 -13.86 2.81
C ASP A 144 4.59 -14.22 1.80
N LEU A 145 5.82 -13.83 2.14
CA LEU A 145 7.03 -14.12 1.38
C LEU A 145 7.54 -15.51 1.76
N LYS A 146 7.17 -16.51 0.97
CA LYS A 146 7.52 -17.91 1.23
C LYS A 146 8.95 -18.27 0.81
N ALA A 147 9.44 -17.63 -0.24
CA ALA A 147 10.79 -17.83 -0.77
C ALA A 147 11.21 -16.61 -1.60
N GLY A 148 12.52 -16.40 -1.71
CA GLY A 148 13.10 -15.38 -2.56
C GLY A 148 13.22 -14.02 -1.86
N HIS A 149 12.97 -12.94 -2.61
CA HIS A 149 13.39 -11.61 -2.27
C HIS A 149 12.39 -10.56 -2.76
N ILE A 150 12.02 -9.62 -1.91
CA ILE A 150 11.17 -8.49 -2.25
C ILE A 150 11.81 -7.18 -1.78
N PHE A 151 11.65 -6.16 -2.60
CA PHE A 151 11.93 -4.78 -2.27
C PHE A 151 10.62 -3.99 -2.28
N GLY A 152 10.41 -3.10 -1.32
CA GLY A 152 9.16 -2.35 -1.26
C GLY A 152 9.33 -0.93 -0.77
N MET A 153 8.38 -0.11 -1.21
CA MET A 153 8.21 1.25 -0.72
C MET A 153 6.78 1.41 -0.24
N VAL A 154 6.62 1.67 1.06
CA VAL A 154 5.33 1.89 1.72
C VAL A 154 5.21 3.36 2.06
N LYS A 155 4.12 3.99 1.62
CA LYS A 155 3.79 5.36 1.99
C LYS A 155 3.58 5.50 3.49
N LYS A 156 3.67 6.72 4.00
CA LYS A 156 3.24 7.00 5.36
C LYS A 156 1.75 6.75 5.49
N MET A 157 1.37 5.82 6.36
CA MET A 157 -0.01 5.39 6.57
C MET A 157 -0.60 5.99 7.83
N SER A 158 -1.95 6.00 7.93
CA SER A 158 -2.66 6.36 9.16
C SER A 158 -2.27 5.45 10.32
N ALA A 159 -2.48 5.89 11.55
CA ALA A 159 -2.14 5.11 12.74
C ALA A 159 -2.90 3.77 12.82
N ALA A 160 -4.10 3.74 12.26
CA ALA A 160 -4.96 2.55 12.24
C ALA A 160 -4.63 1.57 11.10
N SER A 161 -3.86 2.00 10.09
CA SER A 161 -3.44 1.13 8.99
C SER A 161 -2.39 0.13 9.43
N LYS A 162 -2.37 -1.01 8.74
CA LYS A 162 -1.50 -2.15 9.03
C LYS A 162 -0.85 -2.66 7.75
N TYR A 163 0.46 -2.82 7.78
CA TYR A 163 1.21 -3.43 6.68
C TYR A 163 2.18 -4.47 7.24
N GLU A 164 1.94 -5.72 6.93
CA GLU A 164 2.68 -6.85 7.43
C GLU A 164 3.22 -7.72 6.31
N ILE A 165 4.44 -8.19 6.48
CA ILE A 165 5.06 -9.20 5.62
C ILE A 165 5.44 -10.38 6.51
N LYS A 166 4.81 -11.52 6.25
CA LYS A 166 5.22 -12.78 6.83
C LYS A 166 6.42 -13.32 6.07
N ILE A 167 7.37 -13.86 6.81
CA ILE A 167 8.50 -14.63 6.30
C ILE A 167 8.55 -15.96 7.05
N PRO A 168 9.26 -16.99 6.58
CA PRO A 168 9.26 -18.32 7.22
C PRO A 168 9.57 -18.33 8.71
N ASN A 169 10.38 -17.40 9.18
CA ASN A 169 10.81 -17.33 10.59
C ASN A 169 10.26 -16.11 11.36
N GLY A 170 9.32 -15.36 10.81
CA GLY A 170 8.78 -14.18 11.51
C GLY A 170 7.74 -13.38 10.75
N VAL A 171 7.39 -12.23 11.34
CA VAL A 171 6.48 -11.25 10.77
C VAL A 171 7.08 -9.86 10.91
N ALA A 172 7.22 -9.16 9.80
CA ALA A 172 7.69 -7.78 9.74
C ALA A 172 6.50 -6.82 9.63
N GLY A 173 6.33 -5.96 10.63
CA GLY A 173 5.41 -4.83 10.59
C GLY A 173 6.10 -3.59 10.01
N ILE A 174 5.50 -2.97 9.00
CA ILE A 174 6.11 -1.90 8.20
C ILE A 174 5.25 -0.66 8.24
N ARG A 175 5.90 0.50 8.34
CA ARG A 175 5.18 1.77 8.35
C ARG A 175 6.00 2.91 7.78
N GLY A 176 5.60 3.39 6.58
CA GLY A 176 6.28 4.51 5.94
C GLY A 176 7.75 4.24 5.65
N THR A 177 8.06 3.13 4.99
CA THR A 177 9.39 2.55 4.92
C THR A 177 9.76 2.14 3.51
N SER A 178 11.01 2.38 3.12
CA SER A 178 11.65 1.70 1.99
C SER A 178 12.49 0.56 2.54
N TYR A 179 12.17 -0.66 2.16
CA TYR A 179 12.70 -1.89 2.74
C TYR A 179 13.11 -2.90 1.68
N ASP A 180 13.99 -3.79 2.07
CA ASP A 180 14.45 -4.93 1.30
C ASP A 180 14.44 -6.16 2.20
N ILE A 181 13.68 -7.20 1.83
CA ILE A 181 13.44 -8.38 2.66
C ILE A 181 13.70 -9.65 1.87
N LEU A 182 14.56 -10.50 2.42
CA LEU A 182 14.79 -11.87 1.97
C LEU A 182 13.97 -12.84 2.84
N ALA A 183 13.36 -13.85 2.23
CA ALA A 183 12.60 -14.88 2.92
C ALA A 183 13.43 -15.62 3.98
N GLU A 184 14.76 -15.66 3.83
CA GLU A 184 15.70 -16.25 4.77
C GLU A 184 15.82 -15.48 6.09
N GLY A 185 15.25 -14.26 6.18
CA GLY A 185 15.24 -13.46 7.39
C GLY A 185 16.23 -12.29 7.42
N VAL A 186 16.83 -11.93 6.28
CA VAL A 186 17.62 -10.71 6.16
C VAL A 186 16.70 -9.54 5.80
N ILE A 187 16.75 -8.47 6.58
CA ILE A 187 15.94 -7.28 6.40
C ILE A 187 16.86 -6.06 6.37
N LYS A 188 16.79 -5.29 5.29
CA LYS A 188 17.47 -4.00 5.15
C LYS A 188 16.42 -2.89 5.12
N VAL A 189 16.66 -1.81 5.83
CA VAL A 189 15.76 -0.64 5.87
C VAL A 189 16.53 0.58 5.38
N LEU A 190 16.12 1.11 4.23
CA LEU A 190 16.74 2.33 3.70
C LEU A 190 16.22 3.57 4.42
N SER A 191 14.89 3.66 4.63
CA SER A 191 14.24 4.78 5.31
C SER A 191 13.04 4.29 6.09
N GLY A 192 12.68 4.98 7.18
CA GLY A 192 11.58 4.59 8.06
C GLY A 192 11.99 3.54 9.09
N SER A 193 11.09 2.63 9.42
CA SER A 193 11.36 1.56 10.39
C SER A 193 10.55 0.30 10.13
N VAL A 194 11.11 -0.85 10.52
CA VAL A 194 10.47 -2.16 10.51
C VAL A 194 10.53 -2.74 11.91
N VAL A 195 9.42 -3.29 12.37
CA VAL A 195 9.36 -4.07 13.61
C VAL A 195 9.22 -5.53 13.23
N LEU A 196 10.25 -6.32 13.49
CA LEU A 196 10.27 -7.75 13.21
C LEU A 196 9.99 -8.53 14.48
N ALA A 197 8.95 -9.36 14.48
CA ALA A 197 8.76 -10.44 15.45
C ALA A 197 9.24 -11.73 14.79
N TYR A 198 10.22 -12.42 15.41
CA TYR A 198 10.87 -13.60 14.82
C TYR A 198 11.15 -14.69 15.85
N SER A 199 11.28 -15.92 15.36
CA SER A 199 11.63 -17.07 16.21
C SER A 199 13.15 -17.07 16.47
N GLY A 200 13.52 -16.87 17.74
CA GLY A 200 14.90 -16.99 18.20
C GLY A 200 15.38 -18.44 18.28
N PRO A 201 16.66 -18.64 18.64
CA PRO A 201 17.31 -19.96 18.62
C PRO A 201 16.62 -21.06 19.46
N ASN A 202 15.89 -20.66 20.50
CA ASN A 202 15.20 -21.59 21.42
C ASN A 202 13.68 -21.66 21.16
N GLY A 203 13.20 -21.22 20.00
CA GLY A 203 11.76 -21.14 19.68
C GLY A 203 11.03 -20.00 20.42
N THR A 204 11.73 -19.15 21.16
CA THR A 204 11.13 -17.96 21.78
C THR A 204 10.88 -16.89 20.74
N VAL A 205 9.75 -16.19 20.85
CA VAL A 205 9.47 -15.05 19.98
C VAL A 205 10.24 -13.84 20.50
N LEU A 206 11.10 -13.30 19.66
CA LEU A 206 11.87 -12.09 19.90
C LEU A 206 11.36 -10.96 19.02
N THR A 207 11.56 -9.72 19.45
CA THR A 207 11.18 -8.53 18.67
C THR A 207 12.41 -7.66 18.46
N GLN A 208 12.62 -7.24 17.20
CA GLN A 208 13.70 -6.33 16.81
C GLN A 208 13.13 -5.15 16.04
N VAL A 209 13.50 -3.95 16.41
CA VAL A 209 13.25 -2.73 15.64
C VAL A 209 14.46 -2.46 14.78
N ILE A 210 14.23 -2.26 13.48
CA ILE A 210 15.25 -1.99 12.47
C ILE A 210 14.94 -0.60 11.89
N MET A 211 15.88 0.32 12.06
CA MET A 211 15.71 1.71 11.61
C MET A 211 16.36 1.94 10.26
N GLY A 212 16.02 3.07 9.61
CA GLY A 212 16.67 3.48 8.37
C GLY A 212 18.19 3.47 8.47
N GLY A 213 18.87 2.93 7.46
CA GLY A 213 20.31 2.73 7.43
C GLY A 213 20.79 1.43 8.09
N GLN A 214 19.89 0.61 8.61
CA GLN A 214 20.24 -0.63 9.31
C GLN A 214 19.85 -1.89 8.54
N MET A 215 20.57 -2.96 8.80
CA MET A 215 20.29 -4.32 8.34
C MET A 215 20.25 -5.26 9.55
N PHE A 216 19.30 -6.19 9.54
CA PHE A 216 19.15 -7.24 10.53
C PHE A 216 19.10 -8.61 9.89
N ASP A 217 19.82 -9.58 10.45
CA ASP A 217 19.73 -11.00 10.05
C ASP A 217 19.08 -11.79 11.20
N ALA A 218 17.86 -12.23 11.01
CA ALA A 218 17.09 -12.98 12.01
C ALA A 218 17.66 -14.38 12.32
N ARG A 219 18.52 -14.93 11.46
CA ARG A 219 19.19 -16.22 11.68
C ARG A 219 20.30 -16.11 12.71
N THR A 220 20.99 -14.99 12.71
CA THR A 220 22.13 -14.71 13.62
C THR A 220 21.74 -13.80 14.78
N GLY A 221 20.61 -13.09 14.67
CA GLY A 221 20.19 -12.08 15.63
C GLY A 221 21.04 -10.80 15.59
N VAL A 222 21.80 -10.59 14.52
CA VAL A 222 22.75 -9.47 14.42
C VAL A 222 22.14 -8.28 13.72
N LEU A 223 22.16 -7.12 14.38
CA LEU A 223 21.79 -5.82 13.84
C LEU A 223 23.06 -5.05 13.49
N THR A 224 23.17 -4.58 12.25
CA THR A 224 24.34 -3.82 11.76
C THR A 224 23.90 -2.57 10.99
N GLN A 225 24.81 -1.63 10.82
CA GLN A 225 24.64 -0.54 9.86
C GLN A 225 24.88 -1.09 8.45
N MET A 226 24.05 -0.65 7.49
CA MET A 226 24.28 -0.96 6.08
C MET A 226 25.56 -0.30 5.58
N SER A 227 26.23 -0.97 4.64
CA SER A 227 27.34 -0.36 3.91
C SER A 227 26.89 0.81 3.03
N GLY A 228 27.80 1.71 2.69
CA GLY A 228 27.49 2.78 1.73
C GLY A 228 27.06 2.23 0.36
N GLY A 229 27.59 1.07 -0.04
CA GLY A 229 27.20 0.38 -1.26
C GLY A 229 25.75 -0.13 -1.22
N ASP A 230 25.34 -0.80 -0.12
CA ASP A 230 23.95 -1.25 0.07
C ASP A 230 22.96 -0.09 0.05
N MET A 231 23.31 1.01 0.72
CA MET A 231 22.46 2.20 0.75
C MET A 231 22.30 2.83 -0.63
N GLN A 232 23.38 2.88 -1.41
CA GLN A 232 23.33 3.39 -2.79
C GLN A 232 22.48 2.49 -3.68
N GLU A 233 22.69 1.17 -3.61
CA GLU A 233 21.90 0.19 -4.36
C GLU A 233 20.41 0.33 -4.07
N LEU A 234 20.01 0.35 -2.80
CA LEU A 234 18.60 0.52 -2.42
C LEU A 234 18.04 1.87 -2.84
N SER A 235 18.84 2.94 -2.80
CA SER A 235 18.43 4.27 -3.26
C SER A 235 18.19 4.28 -4.78
N ASP A 236 19.01 3.60 -5.55
CA ASP A 236 18.85 3.48 -6.99
C ASP A 236 17.63 2.61 -7.33
N LEU A 237 17.35 1.57 -6.53
CA LEU A 237 16.12 0.79 -6.66
C LEU A 237 14.87 1.64 -6.41
N VAL A 238 14.85 2.50 -5.39
CA VAL A 238 13.74 3.45 -5.14
C VAL A 238 13.50 4.32 -6.37
N ARG A 239 14.57 4.86 -6.98
CA ARG A 239 14.47 5.70 -8.18
C ARG A 239 13.98 4.92 -9.41
N ALA A 240 14.28 3.63 -9.48
CA ALA A 240 13.91 2.76 -10.58
C ALA A 240 12.49 2.18 -10.45
N LEU A 241 11.83 2.33 -9.30
CA LEU A 241 10.44 1.91 -9.14
C LEU A 241 9.52 2.77 -10.02
N PRO A 242 8.44 2.19 -10.56
CA PRO A 242 7.44 2.93 -11.33
C PRO A 242 6.54 3.76 -10.40
N VAL A 243 7.13 4.57 -9.55
CA VAL A 243 6.41 5.59 -8.77
C VAL A 243 6.16 6.78 -9.66
N GLY A 244 4.89 7.12 -9.85
CA GLY A 244 4.54 8.38 -10.47
C GLY A 244 4.97 9.52 -9.57
N PHE A 245 6.22 9.94 -9.71
CA PHE A 245 6.48 11.33 -9.41
C PHE A 245 5.60 12.12 -10.39
N PRO A 246 4.82 13.11 -9.95
CA PRO A 246 4.37 14.13 -10.86
C PRO A 246 5.65 14.81 -11.34
N MET A 247 6.23 14.30 -12.42
CA MET A 247 7.10 15.10 -13.25
C MET A 247 6.16 16.13 -13.87
N GLY A 248 5.84 17.17 -13.11
CA GLY A 248 5.63 18.44 -13.72
C GLY A 248 6.80 18.63 -14.68
N PRO A 249 6.60 19.27 -15.85
CA PRO A 249 7.68 19.45 -16.79
C PRO A 249 8.84 20.07 -16.03
N MET A 250 9.84 19.28 -15.70
CA MET A 250 11.09 19.75 -15.20
C MET A 250 11.79 20.33 -16.42
N TRP A 251 11.38 21.56 -16.76
CA TRP A 251 12.11 22.43 -17.64
C TRP A 251 13.42 22.75 -16.91
N ILE A 252 14.32 21.80 -16.86
CA ILE A 252 15.73 22.11 -16.72
C ILE A 252 16.10 22.71 -18.09
N THR A 253 15.81 23.98 -18.24
CA THR A 253 16.55 24.78 -19.23
C THR A 253 17.96 24.86 -18.66
N PRO A 254 18.98 24.37 -19.39
CA PRO A 254 20.38 24.43 -18.94
C PRO A 254 20.90 25.88 -18.76
N ASP A 255 20.12 26.87 -19.18
CA ASP A 255 20.56 28.26 -19.29
C ASP A 255 20.27 29.18 -18.10
N LYS A 256 19.67 28.68 -17.01
CA LYS A 256 19.45 29.52 -15.82
C LYS A 256 20.46 29.31 -14.68
N ALA A 257 21.42 28.44 -14.82
CA ALA A 257 22.49 28.29 -13.83
C ALA A 257 23.61 29.32 -13.94
N PHE A 258 23.58 30.27 -14.90
CA PHE A 258 24.69 31.18 -15.15
C PHE A 258 24.33 32.66 -15.13
N LEU A 259 23.20 33.04 -14.55
CA LEU A 259 22.84 34.48 -14.42
C LEU A 259 22.75 34.95 -12.97
N ILE A 260 23.62 34.48 -12.13
CA ILE A 260 23.93 35.19 -10.89
C ILE A 260 25.44 35.46 -10.91
N LEU A 261 25.76 36.68 -11.14
CA LEU A 261 27.01 37.39 -10.93
C LEU A 261 27.52 38.06 -12.21
N VAL A 262 27.09 39.24 -12.44
CA VAL A 262 28.00 40.40 -12.57
C VAL A 262 27.11 41.64 -12.45
N SER A 263 27.15 42.30 -11.31
CA SER A 263 26.80 43.70 -11.18
C SER A 263 28.05 44.49 -11.60
N PRO A 264 28.01 45.31 -12.63
CA PRO A 264 29.07 46.32 -12.81
C PRO A 264 28.73 47.53 -11.99
N HIS A 265 29.76 48.08 -11.41
CA HIS A 265 29.84 49.39 -10.78
C HIS A 265 29.36 50.51 -11.66
#